data_b699436243633e095117d3a4b5cc4ecf
#
_entry.id   b699436243633e095117d3a4b5cc4ecf
#
_cell.length_a   1.000
_cell.length_b   1.000
_cell.length_c   1.000
_cell.angle_alpha   90.00
_cell.angle_beta   90.00
_cell.angle_gamma   90.00
#
_symmetry.space_group_name_H-M   'P 1'
#
loop_
_entity.id
_entity.type
_entity.pdbx_description
1 polymer ?
#
loop_
_entity_poly.entity_id
_entity_poly.type
_entity_poly.pdbx_seq_one_letter_code
_entity_poly.pdbx_strand_id
1 'polypeptide(L)'
;MQNDQLGRRDFLMGVAGVTAVAATQPMFAAAAPTFMYVGSFTGEGRGHGEGLSVYRRNGESDPWTLIQLLKELADPSFLIIDRQGRCLYSAHGDGTQATAYRIDQATGRLTVMNQQPTGGRNGVHLAIDATGRFLVVANYATGTVAVLPINQDGSLAPPSDLVTLSGTPGPHRTQQESSHPHHCPFDRTGRVIVVPDQGLDKIFVYRLDTARGKLVAGHPPDVSSRDGAGPRHVDVHPTRPYAYAINELDSTITTYEFNPDKGALTPLQIVTTLPSSHTGTNTGAEIVVAPSGQFLYGSNRGHDSIAIFAVDQSTGVLTSIGWESTQGRTPRFFGLDPSGTHLYAANQNSDTVVIFRVNQTTGRLTPTGETVKVASPCTIVFR
;
A
#
# COMPACT_ATOMS: atom_id res chain seq x y z
N MET A 1 36.16 30.51 87.76
CA MET A 1 35.94 29.20 88.36
C MET A 1 36.02 28.22 87.25
N GLN A 2 37.18 27.65 87.07
CA GLN A 2 37.45 26.19 87.33
C GLN A 2 36.64 25.29 86.40
N ASN A 3 37.14 24.33 85.68
CA ASN A 3 38.40 23.61 85.53
C ASN A 3 38.24 22.81 84.24
N ASP A 4 39.27 22.71 83.41
CA ASP A 4 40.17 21.57 83.25
C ASP A 4 39.49 20.22 82.98
N GLN A 5 39.79 19.51 81.89
CA GLN A 5 41.00 18.70 81.68
C GLN A 5 41.06 18.06 80.30
N LEU A 6 42.21 17.98 79.80
CA LEU A 6 42.85 17.19 78.77
C LEU A 6 42.39 15.74 78.63
N GLY A 7 42.42 15.20 77.41
CA GLY A 7 42.47 13.73 77.24
C GLY A 7 42.51 13.20 75.83
N ARG A 8 43.73 13.00 75.31
CA ARG A 8 44.19 11.93 74.40
C ARG A 8 43.74 11.87 72.94
N ARG A 9 44.71 12.02 72.13
CA ARG A 9 44.80 11.61 70.71
C ARG A 9 44.64 10.11 70.58
N ASP A 10 43.77 9.64 69.67
CA ASP A 10 43.90 8.34 69.06
C ASP A 10 43.83 8.50 67.51
N PHE A 11 44.92 8.00 66.96
CA PHE A 11 45.21 7.98 65.52
C PHE A 11 44.49 6.75 64.95
N LEU A 12 43.46 6.95 64.15
CA LEU A 12 42.84 5.88 63.33
C LEU A 12 43.08 6.17 61.87
N MET A 13 43.94 5.31 61.24
CA MET A 13 44.14 5.23 59.81
C MET A 13 42.85 4.76 59.17
N GLY A 14 42.18 5.67 58.41
CA GLY A 14 41.06 5.31 57.51
C GLY A 14 41.61 4.78 56.19
N VAL A 15 41.39 3.51 55.93
CA VAL A 15 41.63 2.89 54.64
C VAL A 15 40.55 3.45 53.68
N ALA A 16 40.96 4.27 52.69
CA ALA A 16 40.10 4.74 51.63
C ALA A 16 39.80 3.57 50.65
N GLY A 17 38.66 2.94 50.82
CA GLY A 17 38.13 2.00 49.84
C GLY A 17 37.66 2.74 48.57
N VAL A 18 38.39 2.61 47.48
CA VAL A 18 37.93 3.05 46.13
C VAL A 18 36.89 2.08 45.65
N THR A 19 35.63 2.41 45.81
CA THR A 19 34.53 1.72 45.14
C THR A 19 34.52 2.17 43.68
N ALA A 20 35.00 1.27 42.80
CA ALA A 20 34.81 1.43 41.34
C ALA A 20 33.32 1.29 41.01
N VAL A 21 32.64 2.41 40.73
CA VAL A 21 31.32 2.40 40.14
C VAL A 21 31.48 1.99 38.68
N ALA A 22 31.16 0.74 38.38
CA ALA A 22 31.06 0.27 37.00
C ALA A 22 29.92 1.05 36.34
N ALA A 23 30.25 1.96 35.41
CA ALA A 23 29.29 2.62 34.55
C ALA A 23 28.68 1.56 33.62
N THR A 24 27.51 1.08 33.94
CA THR A 24 26.69 0.30 33.01
C THR A 24 26.25 1.26 31.88
N GLN A 25 26.89 1.13 30.73
CA GLN A 25 26.40 1.78 29.51
C GLN A 25 24.99 1.28 29.27
N PRO A 26 24.00 2.19 28.96
CA PRO A 26 22.69 1.75 28.58
C PRO A 26 22.82 0.92 27.30
N MET A 27 22.51 -0.36 27.37
CA MET A 27 22.28 -1.17 26.17
C MET A 27 21.08 -0.54 25.46
N PHE A 28 21.33 0.22 24.40
CA PHE A 28 20.28 0.62 23.48
C PHE A 28 19.69 -0.68 22.94
N ALA A 29 18.41 -0.94 23.24
CA ALA A 29 17.69 -2.04 22.62
C ALA A 29 17.78 -1.83 21.10
N ALA A 30 18.29 -2.82 20.38
CA ALA A 30 18.33 -2.77 18.93
C ALA A 30 16.89 -2.52 18.44
N ALA A 31 16.72 -1.59 17.49
CA ALA A 31 15.42 -1.33 16.88
C ALA A 31 14.87 -2.66 16.32
N ALA A 32 13.58 -2.88 16.47
CA ALA A 32 12.95 -4.07 15.89
C ALA A 32 13.20 -4.09 14.37
N PRO A 33 13.50 -5.25 13.77
CA PRO A 33 13.74 -5.32 12.33
C PRO A 33 12.46 -4.99 11.57
N THR A 34 12.62 -4.29 10.44
CA THR A 34 11.54 -4.04 9.49
C THR A 34 11.60 -5.10 8.39
N PHE A 35 10.45 -5.54 7.93
CA PHE A 35 10.31 -6.49 6.83
C PHE A 35 9.59 -5.85 5.66
N MET A 36 10.08 -6.13 4.45
CA MET A 36 9.48 -5.74 3.19
C MET A 36 9.12 -6.99 2.40
N TYR A 37 7.88 -7.09 1.96
CA TYR A 37 7.38 -8.18 1.14
C TYR A 37 7.11 -7.63 -0.25
N VAL A 38 7.68 -8.26 -1.27
CA VAL A 38 7.57 -7.84 -2.66
C VAL A 38 6.97 -8.95 -3.49
N GLY A 39 5.83 -8.70 -4.11
CA GLY A 39 5.23 -9.57 -5.09
C GLY A 39 5.71 -9.22 -6.50
N SER A 40 5.86 -10.24 -7.34
CA SER A 40 6.36 -10.10 -8.70
C SER A 40 5.47 -10.77 -9.71
N PHE A 41 5.41 -10.25 -10.94
CA PHE A 41 4.85 -10.98 -12.04
C PHE A 41 5.80 -12.11 -12.49
N THR A 42 5.27 -13.32 -12.60
CA THR A 42 6.02 -14.54 -12.91
C THR A 42 5.60 -15.17 -14.26
N GLY A 43 4.41 -14.79 -14.76
CA GLY A 43 3.81 -15.34 -15.96
C GLY A 43 4.45 -14.80 -17.24
N GLU A 44 4.56 -15.67 -18.26
CA GLU A 44 5.05 -15.30 -19.60
C GLU A 44 4.21 -14.16 -20.20
N GLY A 45 4.88 -13.15 -20.78
CA GLY A 45 4.24 -11.95 -21.30
C GLY A 45 3.85 -10.89 -20.27
N ARG A 46 3.91 -11.21 -18.96
CA ARG A 46 3.70 -10.25 -17.87
C ARG A 46 4.98 -9.85 -17.16
N GLY A 47 5.84 -10.83 -16.91
CA GLY A 47 7.10 -10.63 -16.20
C GLY A 47 7.94 -11.88 -16.16
N HIS A 48 9.06 -11.81 -15.46
CA HIS A 48 10.01 -12.89 -15.28
C HIS A 48 10.48 -13.01 -13.83
N GLY A 49 9.64 -12.55 -12.91
CA GLY A 49 9.85 -12.71 -11.47
C GLY A 49 9.80 -14.17 -11.05
N GLU A 50 10.27 -14.47 -9.84
CA GLU A 50 10.30 -15.83 -9.33
C GLU A 50 9.22 -16.10 -8.26
N GLY A 51 8.38 -15.10 -7.90
CA GLY A 51 7.34 -15.25 -6.90
C GLY A 51 7.29 -14.11 -5.89
N LEU A 52 7.20 -14.44 -4.58
CA LEU A 52 7.13 -13.49 -3.48
C LEU A 52 8.43 -13.46 -2.70
N SER A 53 9.07 -12.30 -2.65
CA SER A 53 10.34 -12.07 -1.95
C SER A 53 10.11 -11.42 -0.59
N VAL A 54 10.84 -11.88 0.44
CA VAL A 54 10.83 -11.29 1.79
C VAL A 54 12.22 -10.73 2.07
N TYR A 55 12.26 -9.44 2.38
CA TYR A 55 13.49 -8.74 2.77
C TYR A 55 13.42 -8.31 4.23
N ARG A 56 14.60 -8.22 4.85
CA ARG A 56 14.79 -7.74 6.23
C ARG A 56 15.77 -6.59 6.26
N ARG A 57 15.50 -5.61 7.14
CA ARG A 57 16.40 -4.51 7.51
C ARG A 57 16.43 -4.40 9.04
N ASN A 58 17.61 -4.30 9.67
CA ASN A 58 17.72 -4.20 11.12
C ASN A 58 17.73 -2.76 11.63
N GLY A 59 18.13 -1.82 10.80
CA GLY A 59 18.13 -0.37 11.08
C GLY A 59 17.96 0.42 9.80
N GLU A 60 17.62 1.70 9.91
CA GLU A 60 17.31 2.54 8.74
C GLU A 60 18.50 2.66 7.77
N SER A 61 19.73 2.63 8.28
CA SER A 61 20.96 2.69 7.49
C SER A 61 21.46 1.34 6.96
N ASP A 62 20.85 0.22 7.40
CA ASP A 62 21.26 -1.10 6.96
C ASP A 62 20.66 -1.42 5.58
N PRO A 63 21.34 -2.20 4.72
CA PRO A 63 20.78 -2.61 3.44
C PRO A 63 19.64 -3.62 3.61
N TRP A 64 18.69 -3.62 2.69
CA TRP A 64 17.70 -4.67 2.58
C TRP A 64 18.34 -6.00 2.20
N THR A 65 18.14 -7.02 3.01
CA THR A 65 18.67 -8.37 2.80
C THR A 65 17.55 -9.34 2.48
N LEU A 66 17.64 -10.05 1.35
CA LEU A 66 16.70 -11.11 0.99
C LEU A 66 16.84 -12.28 1.99
N ILE A 67 15.75 -12.63 2.66
CA ILE A 67 15.73 -13.70 3.67
C ILE A 67 14.86 -14.89 3.22
N GLN A 68 13.94 -14.68 2.28
CA GLN A 68 13.11 -15.75 1.72
C GLN A 68 12.63 -15.38 0.31
N LEU A 69 12.55 -16.38 -0.56
CA LEU A 69 11.87 -16.31 -1.84
C LEU A 69 10.92 -17.50 -1.93
N LEU A 70 9.61 -17.24 -1.99
CA LEU A 70 8.59 -18.24 -2.25
C LEU A 70 8.40 -18.34 -3.76
N LYS A 71 8.89 -19.43 -4.31
CA LYS A 71 8.78 -19.78 -5.74
C LYS A 71 7.47 -20.49 -6.04
N GLU A 72 7.18 -20.70 -7.31
CA GLU A 72 6.02 -21.45 -7.81
C GLU A 72 4.65 -20.80 -7.47
N LEU A 73 4.68 -19.50 -7.18
CA LEU A 73 3.47 -18.71 -7.03
C LEU A 73 3.18 -18.02 -8.37
N ALA A 74 2.05 -18.34 -8.98
CA ALA A 74 1.62 -17.65 -10.19
C ALA A 74 1.26 -16.19 -9.84
N ASP A 75 2.03 -15.24 -10.37
CA ASP A 75 1.79 -13.80 -10.32
C ASP A 75 1.24 -13.29 -8.97
N PRO A 76 1.99 -13.33 -7.85
CA PRO A 76 1.55 -12.70 -6.60
C PRO A 76 1.54 -11.17 -6.79
N SER A 77 0.49 -10.68 -7.46
CA SER A 77 0.43 -9.36 -8.09
C SER A 77 -0.07 -8.26 -7.15
N PHE A 78 -0.69 -8.62 -6.04
CA PHE A 78 -1.06 -7.70 -4.97
C PHE A 78 -0.96 -8.37 -3.60
N LEU A 79 -0.46 -7.63 -2.64
CA LEU A 79 -0.23 -8.09 -1.26
C LEU A 79 -0.93 -7.18 -0.27
N ILE A 80 -1.44 -7.78 0.82
CA ILE A 80 -1.92 -7.04 1.99
C ILE A 80 -1.56 -7.78 3.27
N ILE A 81 -1.23 -7.05 4.33
CA ILE A 81 -0.96 -7.60 5.66
C ILE A 81 -2.12 -7.26 6.58
N ASP A 82 -2.52 -8.18 7.46
CA ASP A 82 -3.51 -7.89 8.49
C ASP A 82 -3.00 -6.83 9.47
N ARG A 83 -3.90 -6.11 10.13
CA ARG A 83 -3.56 -5.00 11.04
C ARG A 83 -2.64 -5.40 12.19
N GLN A 84 -2.57 -6.69 12.52
CA GLN A 84 -1.76 -7.22 13.61
C GLN A 84 -0.38 -7.71 13.13
N GLY A 85 -0.12 -7.65 11.82
CA GLY A 85 1.13 -8.11 11.21
C GLY A 85 1.36 -9.61 11.35
N ARG A 86 0.28 -10.42 11.49
CA ARG A 86 0.36 -11.88 11.69
C ARG A 86 0.16 -12.68 10.43
N CYS A 87 -0.61 -12.13 9.50
CA CYS A 87 -0.96 -12.79 8.25
C CYS A 87 -0.74 -11.86 7.08
N LEU A 88 -0.29 -12.43 5.96
CA LEU A 88 -0.21 -11.79 4.66
C LEU A 88 -1.14 -12.52 3.71
N TYR A 89 -1.76 -11.79 2.79
CA TYR A 89 -2.60 -12.34 1.74
C TYR A 89 -2.09 -11.86 0.39
N SER A 90 -2.14 -12.75 -0.63
CA SER A 90 -1.83 -12.38 -2.01
C SER A 90 -3.00 -12.65 -2.94
N ALA A 91 -3.21 -11.74 -3.89
CA ALA A 91 -3.96 -12.00 -5.10
C ALA A 91 -3.00 -12.50 -6.19
N HIS A 92 -3.52 -13.21 -7.17
CA HIS A 92 -2.76 -13.81 -8.25
C HIS A 92 -3.25 -13.29 -9.61
N GLY A 93 -2.39 -12.53 -10.29
CA GLY A 93 -2.66 -12.06 -11.65
C GLY A 93 -2.85 -13.23 -12.61
N ASP A 94 -3.90 -13.16 -13.45
CA ASP A 94 -4.36 -14.22 -14.34
C ASP A 94 -4.81 -15.52 -13.66
N GLY A 95 -4.64 -15.62 -12.34
CA GLY A 95 -5.15 -16.72 -11.52
C GLY A 95 -6.60 -16.51 -11.07
N THR A 96 -7.10 -17.51 -10.35
CA THR A 96 -8.48 -17.54 -9.80
C THR A 96 -8.52 -17.62 -8.29
N GLN A 97 -7.38 -17.48 -7.62
CA GLN A 97 -7.23 -17.75 -6.19
C GLN A 97 -6.66 -16.55 -5.44
N ALA A 98 -6.90 -16.52 -4.13
CA ALA A 98 -6.16 -15.77 -3.14
C ALA A 98 -5.45 -16.74 -2.19
N THR A 99 -4.25 -16.39 -1.73
CA THR A 99 -3.44 -17.20 -0.81
C THR A 99 -3.27 -16.50 0.53
N ALA A 100 -3.43 -17.24 1.61
CA ALA A 100 -3.12 -16.80 2.98
C ALA A 100 -1.77 -17.34 3.43
N TYR A 101 -0.98 -16.50 4.09
CA TYR A 101 0.31 -16.85 4.68
C TYR A 101 0.35 -16.43 6.13
N ARG A 102 0.98 -17.25 6.98
CA ARG A 102 1.38 -16.87 8.34
C ARG A 102 2.73 -16.17 8.28
N ILE A 103 2.84 -15.06 8.99
CA ILE A 103 4.10 -14.35 9.18
C ILE A 103 4.72 -14.80 10.51
N ASP A 104 5.92 -15.36 10.45
CA ASP A 104 6.72 -15.61 11.66
C ASP A 104 7.14 -14.28 12.29
N GLN A 105 6.76 -14.08 13.54
CA GLN A 105 6.89 -12.78 14.21
C GLN A 105 8.35 -12.37 14.50
N ALA A 106 9.26 -13.34 14.62
CA ALA A 106 10.66 -13.10 14.91
C ALA A 106 11.48 -12.90 13.63
N THR A 107 11.19 -13.69 12.60
CA THR A 107 12.01 -13.77 11.39
C THR A 107 11.39 -13.07 10.17
N GLY A 108 10.08 -12.73 10.20
CA GLY A 108 9.33 -12.18 9.06
C GLY A 108 9.04 -13.20 7.95
N ARG A 109 9.49 -14.46 8.09
CA ARG A 109 9.29 -15.49 7.07
C ARG A 109 7.82 -15.87 6.93
N LEU A 110 7.45 -16.25 5.72
CA LEU A 110 6.10 -16.66 5.36
C LEU A 110 5.97 -18.19 5.29
N THR A 111 4.85 -18.69 5.79
CA THR A 111 4.40 -20.07 5.59
C THR A 111 3.01 -20.04 4.98
N VAL A 112 2.82 -20.73 3.86
CA VAL A 112 1.50 -20.85 3.22
C VAL A 112 0.54 -21.57 4.18
N MET A 113 -0.63 -20.98 4.39
CA MET A 113 -1.69 -21.55 5.20
C MET A 113 -2.70 -22.29 4.33
N ASN A 114 -3.32 -21.58 3.38
CA ASN A 114 -4.24 -22.15 2.41
C ASN A 114 -4.44 -21.22 1.21
N GLN A 115 -5.16 -21.75 0.23
CA GLN A 115 -5.66 -21.01 -0.93
C GLN A 115 -7.16 -21.17 -1.04
N GLN A 116 -7.85 -20.13 -1.51
CA GLN A 116 -9.28 -20.18 -1.82
C GLN A 116 -9.55 -19.55 -3.18
N PRO A 117 -10.51 -20.09 -3.96
CA PRO A 117 -10.96 -19.44 -5.17
C PRO A 117 -11.59 -18.09 -4.84
N THR A 118 -11.39 -17.09 -5.69
CA THR A 118 -12.01 -15.78 -5.56
C THR A 118 -13.35 -15.67 -6.27
N GLY A 119 -13.79 -16.75 -6.93
CA GLY A 119 -15.01 -16.73 -7.76
C GLY A 119 -14.86 -15.98 -9.08
N GLY A 120 -13.69 -15.41 -9.35
CA GLY A 120 -13.36 -14.68 -10.58
C GLY A 120 -11.95 -14.98 -11.05
N ARG A 121 -11.44 -14.18 -11.98
CA ARG A 121 -10.10 -14.32 -12.56
C ARG A 121 -9.37 -12.99 -12.55
N ASN A 122 -8.03 -13.07 -12.41
CA ASN A 122 -7.12 -11.93 -12.35
C ASN A 122 -7.45 -11.02 -11.16
N GLY A 123 -7.26 -11.55 -9.94
CA GLY A 123 -7.30 -10.75 -8.72
C GLY A 123 -6.20 -9.69 -8.76
N VAL A 124 -6.57 -8.41 -8.73
CA VAL A 124 -5.63 -7.28 -8.87
C VAL A 124 -5.52 -6.43 -7.63
N HIS A 125 -6.45 -6.56 -6.69
CA HIS A 125 -6.43 -5.83 -5.43
C HIS A 125 -7.13 -6.60 -4.31
N LEU A 126 -6.63 -6.41 -3.09
CA LEU A 126 -7.14 -6.97 -1.85
C LEU A 126 -7.39 -5.87 -0.82
N ALA A 127 -8.47 -5.99 -0.05
CA ALA A 127 -8.72 -5.15 1.12
C ALA A 127 -9.24 -5.98 2.28
N ILE A 128 -8.81 -5.65 3.52
CA ILE A 128 -9.28 -6.31 4.73
C ILE A 128 -10.22 -5.35 5.47
N ASP A 129 -11.37 -5.84 5.90
CA ASP A 129 -12.33 -5.04 6.66
C ASP A 129 -11.78 -4.59 8.03
N ALA A 130 -12.42 -3.60 8.63
CA ALA A 130 -11.98 -3.04 9.92
C ALA A 130 -11.92 -4.06 11.06
N THR A 131 -12.72 -5.13 11.00
CA THR A 131 -12.75 -6.20 12.01
C THR A 131 -11.70 -7.30 11.76
N GLY A 132 -11.06 -7.30 10.59
CA GLY A 132 -10.10 -8.34 10.17
C GLY A 132 -10.74 -9.70 9.88
N ARG A 133 -12.07 -9.73 9.62
CA ARG A 133 -12.82 -10.98 9.39
C ARG A 133 -13.14 -11.26 7.94
N PHE A 134 -12.92 -10.30 7.05
CA PHE A 134 -13.25 -10.43 5.64
C PHE A 134 -12.16 -9.84 4.75
N LEU A 135 -11.82 -10.58 3.70
CA LEU A 135 -10.98 -10.15 2.61
C LEU A 135 -11.88 -9.83 1.40
N VAL A 136 -11.78 -8.64 0.85
CA VAL A 136 -12.46 -8.23 -0.39
C VAL A 136 -11.45 -8.30 -1.53
N VAL A 137 -11.86 -8.86 -2.67
CA VAL A 137 -11.00 -9.07 -3.85
C VAL A 137 -11.65 -8.46 -5.09
N ALA A 138 -10.92 -7.62 -5.79
CA ALA A 138 -11.31 -7.15 -7.12
C ALA A 138 -10.74 -8.10 -8.19
N ASN A 139 -11.61 -8.74 -8.98
CA ASN A 139 -11.28 -9.66 -10.05
C ASN A 139 -11.42 -8.95 -11.41
N TYR A 140 -10.32 -8.46 -11.93
CA TYR A 140 -10.27 -7.60 -13.12
C TYR A 140 -10.86 -8.24 -14.37
N ALA A 141 -10.44 -9.48 -14.69
CA ALA A 141 -10.78 -10.11 -15.96
C ALA A 141 -12.24 -10.61 -16.04
N THR A 142 -12.89 -10.77 -14.89
CA THR A 142 -14.30 -11.25 -14.84
C THR A 142 -15.29 -10.17 -14.41
N GLY A 143 -14.82 -8.96 -14.12
CA GLY A 143 -15.69 -7.86 -13.71
C GLY A 143 -16.43 -8.13 -12.40
N THR A 144 -15.77 -8.80 -11.43
CA THR A 144 -16.42 -9.21 -10.18
C THR A 144 -15.67 -8.72 -8.94
N VAL A 145 -16.41 -8.57 -7.85
CA VAL A 145 -15.86 -8.32 -6.52
C VAL A 145 -16.32 -9.42 -5.57
N ALA A 146 -15.35 -10.09 -4.94
CA ALA A 146 -15.61 -11.20 -4.03
C ALA A 146 -15.38 -10.80 -2.57
N VAL A 147 -16.07 -11.47 -1.65
CA VAL A 147 -15.83 -11.39 -0.21
C VAL A 147 -15.49 -12.79 0.31
N LEU A 148 -14.31 -12.93 0.90
CA LEU A 148 -13.86 -14.19 1.52
C LEU A 148 -13.76 -13.99 3.04
N PRO A 149 -14.45 -14.81 3.86
CA PRO A 149 -14.26 -14.79 5.30
C PRO A 149 -12.82 -15.19 5.68
N ILE A 150 -12.28 -14.51 6.68
CA ILE A 150 -10.98 -14.82 7.32
C ILE A 150 -11.29 -15.57 8.62
N ASN A 151 -10.78 -16.79 8.76
CA ASN A 151 -10.91 -17.60 9.96
C ASN A 151 -10.09 -17.01 11.13
N GLN A 152 -10.33 -17.45 12.36
CA GLN A 152 -9.62 -16.97 13.55
C GLN A 152 -8.11 -17.21 13.51
N ASP A 153 -7.67 -18.25 12.80
CA ASP A 153 -6.25 -18.55 12.60
C ASP A 153 -5.60 -17.73 11.47
N GLY A 154 -6.39 -16.97 10.71
CA GLY A 154 -5.96 -16.15 9.57
C GLY A 154 -6.07 -16.87 8.22
N SER A 155 -6.48 -18.13 8.16
CA SER A 155 -6.74 -18.83 6.90
C SER A 155 -8.01 -18.29 6.22
N LEU A 156 -8.11 -18.45 4.89
CA LEU A 156 -9.28 -18.03 4.12
C LEU A 156 -10.35 -19.13 4.10
N ALA A 157 -11.62 -18.74 4.20
CA ALA A 157 -12.76 -19.59 3.90
C ALA A 157 -13.23 -19.35 2.45
N PRO A 158 -14.07 -20.25 1.88
CA PRO A 158 -14.69 -20.03 0.58
C PRO A 158 -15.46 -18.71 0.51
N PRO A 159 -15.61 -18.10 -0.69
CA PRO A 159 -16.31 -16.83 -0.84
C PRO A 159 -17.73 -16.86 -0.25
N SER A 160 -18.05 -15.87 0.58
CA SER A 160 -19.41 -15.66 1.11
C SER A 160 -20.26 -14.80 0.19
N ASP A 161 -19.60 -14.02 -0.71
CA ASP A 161 -20.27 -13.18 -1.71
C ASP A 161 -19.45 -13.04 -2.99
N LEU A 162 -20.16 -12.84 -4.09
CA LEU A 162 -19.60 -12.52 -5.40
C LEU A 162 -20.56 -11.58 -6.13
N VAL A 163 -20.14 -10.34 -6.34
CA VAL A 163 -20.92 -9.33 -7.06
C VAL A 163 -20.31 -9.12 -8.44
N THR A 164 -21.14 -9.19 -9.47
CA THR A 164 -20.77 -8.83 -10.85
C THR A 164 -21.09 -7.37 -11.07
N LEU A 165 -20.08 -6.59 -11.50
CA LEU A 165 -20.27 -5.20 -11.88
C LEU A 165 -20.83 -5.13 -13.31
N SER A 166 -21.75 -4.22 -13.54
CA SER A 166 -22.40 -4.07 -14.84
C SER A 166 -22.59 -2.60 -15.21
N GLY A 167 -22.54 -2.33 -16.50
CA GLY A 167 -22.71 -1.00 -17.07
C GLY A 167 -22.38 -1.00 -18.56
N THR A 168 -22.44 0.18 -19.17
CA THR A 168 -22.00 0.36 -20.54
C THR A 168 -20.47 0.46 -20.56
N PRO A 169 -19.77 -0.35 -21.36
CA PRO A 169 -18.33 -0.23 -21.56
C PRO A 169 -17.93 1.16 -22.07
N GLY A 170 -16.74 1.61 -21.65
CA GLY A 170 -16.17 2.86 -22.12
C GLY A 170 -15.69 2.79 -23.59
N PRO A 171 -15.22 3.91 -24.14
CA PRO A 171 -14.92 4.01 -25.57
C PRO A 171 -13.60 3.37 -26.01
N HIS A 172 -12.72 2.95 -25.11
CA HIS A 172 -11.41 2.41 -25.46
C HIS A 172 -11.53 0.96 -25.96
N ARG A 173 -11.19 0.73 -27.23
CA ARG A 173 -11.48 -0.50 -27.96
C ARG A 173 -10.95 -1.81 -27.36
N THR A 174 -9.83 -1.76 -26.64
CA THR A 174 -9.13 -2.96 -26.12
C THR A 174 -9.02 -2.99 -24.60
N GLN A 175 -9.24 -1.86 -23.94
CA GLN A 175 -9.10 -1.75 -22.48
C GLN A 175 -10.45 -1.60 -21.78
N GLN A 176 -11.52 -1.38 -22.55
CA GLN A 176 -12.86 -1.16 -22.03
C GLN A 176 -13.90 -2.02 -22.77
N GLU A 177 -13.55 -3.27 -23.08
CA GLU A 177 -14.50 -4.22 -23.70
C GLU A 177 -15.56 -4.73 -22.72
N SER A 178 -15.27 -4.69 -21.43
CA SER A 178 -16.14 -5.16 -20.34
C SER A 178 -15.79 -4.47 -19.02
N SER A 179 -16.48 -4.82 -17.93
CA SER A 179 -16.11 -4.41 -16.57
C SER A 179 -14.74 -4.91 -16.16
N HIS A 180 -13.94 -4.01 -15.59
CA HIS A 180 -12.58 -4.25 -15.12
C HIS A 180 -12.32 -3.55 -13.77
N PRO A 181 -12.90 -4.04 -12.64
CA PRO A 181 -12.60 -3.49 -11.32
C PRO A 181 -11.12 -3.66 -11.00
N HIS A 182 -10.45 -2.55 -10.65
CA HIS A 182 -9.01 -2.59 -10.45
C HIS A 182 -8.57 -2.32 -9.01
N HIS A 183 -9.44 -1.80 -8.16
CA HIS A 183 -9.18 -1.50 -6.74
C HIS A 183 -10.44 -1.75 -5.92
N CYS A 184 -10.33 -2.02 -4.62
CA CYS A 184 -11.48 -2.15 -3.72
C CYS A 184 -11.13 -1.73 -2.28
N PRO A 185 -10.54 -0.56 -2.05
CA PRO A 185 -10.14 -0.12 -0.72
C PRO A 185 -11.37 0.18 0.15
N PHE A 186 -11.22 -0.05 1.45
CA PHE A 186 -12.11 0.53 2.42
C PHE A 186 -11.77 2.01 2.64
N ASP A 187 -12.78 2.81 2.89
CA ASP A 187 -12.60 4.17 3.38
C ASP A 187 -11.96 4.17 4.79
N ARG A 188 -11.54 5.34 5.27
CA ARG A 188 -10.89 5.46 6.59
C ARG A 188 -11.77 5.04 7.77
N THR A 189 -13.08 5.05 7.59
CA THR A 189 -14.01 4.53 8.60
C THR A 189 -14.14 3.01 8.59
N GLY A 190 -13.64 2.34 7.54
CA GLY A 190 -13.76 0.91 7.31
C GLY A 190 -15.19 0.46 6.99
N ARG A 191 -16.08 1.40 6.58
CA ARG A 191 -17.50 1.11 6.32
C ARG A 191 -17.85 1.10 4.85
N VAL A 192 -17.15 1.88 4.04
CA VAL A 192 -17.41 2.06 2.61
C VAL A 192 -16.28 1.45 1.79
N ILE A 193 -16.63 0.69 0.78
CA ILE A 193 -15.69 0.15 -0.20
C ILE A 193 -15.89 0.92 -1.49
N VAL A 194 -14.80 1.47 -2.03
CA VAL A 194 -14.79 2.23 -3.27
C VAL A 194 -14.15 1.37 -4.35
N VAL A 195 -14.87 1.09 -5.42
CA VAL A 195 -14.43 0.15 -6.48
C VAL A 195 -14.37 0.87 -7.82
N PRO A 196 -13.21 1.43 -8.22
CA PRO A 196 -13.02 1.95 -9.56
C PRO A 196 -13.01 0.81 -10.58
N ASP A 197 -13.77 0.99 -11.65
CA ASP A 197 -13.88 0.08 -12.76
C ASP A 197 -13.35 0.75 -14.03
N GLN A 198 -12.18 0.29 -14.47
CA GLN A 198 -11.50 0.82 -15.63
C GLN A 198 -12.31 0.64 -16.92
N GLY A 199 -13.02 -0.49 -17.01
CA GLY A 199 -13.74 -0.88 -18.23
C GLY A 199 -15.04 -0.12 -18.44
N LEU A 200 -15.67 0.33 -17.35
CA LEU A 200 -16.97 0.98 -17.39
C LEU A 200 -16.92 2.50 -17.19
N ASP A 201 -15.73 3.08 -16.97
CA ASP A 201 -15.58 4.48 -16.58
C ASP A 201 -16.44 4.85 -15.36
N LYS A 202 -16.46 3.96 -14.35
CA LYS A 202 -17.28 4.13 -13.16
C LYS A 202 -16.48 3.88 -11.88
N ILE A 203 -16.96 4.47 -10.79
CA ILE A 203 -16.53 4.09 -9.44
C ILE A 203 -17.77 3.61 -8.69
N PHE A 204 -17.83 2.32 -8.41
CA PHE A 204 -18.90 1.71 -7.62
C PHE A 204 -18.64 1.91 -6.13
N VAL A 205 -19.72 1.93 -5.36
CA VAL A 205 -19.66 2.09 -3.92
C VAL A 205 -20.45 0.98 -3.24
N TYR A 206 -19.82 0.34 -2.26
CA TYR A 206 -20.43 -0.74 -1.47
C TYR A 206 -20.23 -0.50 0.02
N ARG A 207 -21.03 -1.20 0.82
CA ARG A 207 -20.83 -1.44 2.24
C ARG A 207 -20.76 -2.94 2.48
N LEU A 208 -19.96 -3.35 3.46
CA LEU A 208 -19.91 -4.75 3.86
C LEU A 208 -20.90 -5.00 5.01
N ASP A 209 -21.91 -5.83 4.79
CA ASP A 209 -22.70 -6.43 5.86
C ASP A 209 -21.86 -7.50 6.55
N THR A 210 -21.19 -7.15 7.64
CA THR A 210 -20.29 -8.04 8.37
C THR A 210 -21.01 -9.15 9.14
N ALA A 211 -22.35 -9.09 9.26
CA ALA A 211 -23.12 -10.17 9.85
C ALA A 211 -23.35 -11.32 8.85
N ARG A 212 -23.44 -10.98 7.57
CA ARG A 212 -23.71 -11.92 6.48
C ARG A 212 -22.51 -12.19 5.57
N GLY A 213 -21.46 -11.34 5.63
CA GLY A 213 -20.34 -11.36 4.69
C GLY A 213 -20.77 -11.01 3.27
N LYS A 214 -21.66 -10.01 3.10
CA LYS A 214 -22.25 -9.63 1.83
C LYS A 214 -21.98 -8.17 1.51
N LEU A 215 -21.74 -7.87 0.22
CA LEU A 215 -21.67 -6.50 -0.28
C LEU A 215 -23.08 -5.94 -0.50
N VAL A 216 -23.31 -4.75 0.00
CA VAL A 216 -24.54 -3.99 -0.18
C VAL A 216 -24.19 -2.74 -0.98
N ALA A 217 -24.84 -2.54 -2.14
CA ALA A 217 -24.61 -1.36 -2.96
C ALA A 217 -24.92 -0.07 -2.21
N GLY A 218 -24.11 0.95 -2.45
CA GLY A 218 -24.35 2.31 -1.96
C GLY A 218 -25.59 2.95 -2.58
N HIS A 219 -25.89 4.14 -2.11
CA HIS A 219 -26.98 4.91 -2.68
C HIS A 219 -26.58 6.39 -2.80
N PRO A 220 -26.14 6.83 -4.01
CA PRO A 220 -26.10 6.13 -5.31
C PRO A 220 -25.10 4.95 -5.33
N PRO A 221 -25.32 3.95 -6.20
CA PRO A 221 -24.47 2.75 -6.27
C PRO A 221 -23.13 3.00 -6.97
N ASP A 222 -23.04 4.01 -7.80
CA ASP A 222 -21.85 4.39 -8.55
C ASP A 222 -21.84 5.90 -8.90
N VAL A 223 -20.66 6.36 -9.33
CA VAL A 223 -20.45 7.65 -9.98
C VAL A 223 -19.70 7.42 -11.29
N SER A 224 -20.09 8.11 -12.36
CA SER A 224 -19.40 8.05 -13.64
C SER A 224 -18.14 8.92 -13.61
N SER A 225 -17.06 8.40 -14.20
CA SER A 225 -15.86 9.16 -14.57
C SER A 225 -16.05 9.76 -15.98
N ARG A 226 -15.08 10.51 -16.47
CA ARG A 226 -15.05 10.95 -17.85
C ARG A 226 -14.86 9.75 -18.79
N ASP A 227 -15.57 9.76 -19.93
CA ASP A 227 -15.45 8.71 -20.96
C ASP A 227 -13.99 8.51 -21.38
N GLY A 228 -13.52 7.29 -21.37
CA GLY A 228 -12.16 6.90 -21.70
C GLY A 228 -11.11 7.20 -20.62
N ALA A 229 -11.50 7.64 -19.44
CA ALA A 229 -10.55 7.91 -18.34
C ALA A 229 -9.96 6.62 -17.75
N GLY A 230 -10.75 5.59 -17.59
CA GLY A 230 -10.34 4.31 -17.01
C GLY A 230 -9.88 4.43 -15.57
N PRO A 231 -10.77 4.72 -14.59
CA PRO A 231 -10.38 4.85 -13.19
C PRO A 231 -9.80 3.53 -12.67
N ARG A 232 -8.61 3.62 -12.08
CA ARG A 232 -7.81 2.45 -11.72
C ARG A 232 -7.71 2.23 -10.21
N HIS A 233 -7.08 3.15 -9.51
CA HIS A 233 -6.91 3.13 -8.05
C HIS A 233 -7.49 4.39 -7.42
N VAL A 234 -7.94 4.27 -6.18
CA VAL A 234 -8.51 5.37 -5.39
C VAL A 234 -7.85 5.41 -4.03
N ASP A 235 -7.43 6.57 -3.57
CA ASP A 235 -7.09 6.76 -2.17
C ASP A 235 -7.96 7.86 -1.54
N VAL A 236 -8.23 7.71 -0.24
CA VAL A 236 -9.10 8.61 0.52
C VAL A 236 -8.23 9.46 1.44
N HIS A 237 -8.51 10.77 1.46
CA HIS A 237 -7.81 11.69 2.34
C HIS A 237 -7.89 11.23 3.81
N PRO A 238 -6.78 11.25 4.58
CA PRO A 238 -6.75 10.66 5.93
C PRO A 238 -7.72 11.30 6.92
N THR A 239 -8.04 12.60 6.78
CA THR A 239 -8.83 13.35 7.74
C THR A 239 -9.92 14.24 7.15
N ARG A 240 -9.96 14.42 5.82
CA ARG A 240 -10.89 15.32 5.14
C ARG A 240 -11.85 14.51 4.23
N PRO A 241 -13.01 15.07 3.87
CA PRO A 241 -14.02 14.37 3.07
C PRO A 241 -13.67 14.40 1.57
N TYR A 242 -12.48 13.94 1.21
CA TYR A 242 -12.02 13.89 -0.19
C TYR A 242 -11.51 12.51 -0.56
N ALA A 243 -11.69 12.14 -1.83
CA ALA A 243 -11.12 10.95 -2.44
C ALA A 243 -10.49 11.32 -3.79
N TYR A 244 -9.50 10.56 -4.20
CA TYR A 244 -8.72 10.80 -5.42
C TYR A 244 -8.61 9.51 -6.22
N ALA A 245 -9.06 9.53 -7.47
CA ALA A 245 -8.93 8.41 -8.38
C ALA A 245 -7.87 8.72 -9.45
N ILE A 246 -6.85 7.86 -9.55
CA ILE A 246 -5.95 7.88 -10.70
C ILE A 246 -6.59 7.13 -11.85
N ASN A 247 -6.63 7.77 -13.01
CA ASN A 247 -7.19 7.23 -14.23
C ASN A 247 -6.06 6.67 -15.09
N GLU A 248 -6.18 5.40 -15.47
CA GLU A 248 -5.13 4.69 -16.21
C GLU A 248 -5.00 5.19 -17.63
N LEU A 249 -6.13 5.32 -18.36
CA LEU A 249 -6.12 5.45 -19.81
C LEU A 249 -5.82 6.88 -20.29
N ASP A 250 -6.20 7.88 -19.51
CA ASP A 250 -6.00 9.28 -19.87
C ASP A 250 -4.94 10.01 -19.03
N SER A 251 -4.28 9.30 -18.11
CA SER A 251 -3.17 9.82 -17.28
C SER A 251 -3.57 11.05 -16.48
N THR A 252 -4.73 10.98 -15.82
CA THR A 252 -5.27 12.05 -14.97
C THR A 252 -5.57 11.57 -13.56
N ILE A 253 -5.80 12.51 -12.65
CA ILE A 253 -6.40 12.27 -11.33
C ILE A 253 -7.68 13.06 -11.25
N THR A 254 -8.75 12.38 -10.83
CA THR A 254 -10.03 13.02 -10.50
C THR A 254 -10.16 13.17 -8.99
N THR A 255 -10.38 14.39 -8.52
CA THR A 255 -10.70 14.68 -7.12
C THR A 255 -12.21 14.62 -6.92
N TYR A 256 -12.63 14.00 -5.82
CA TYR A 256 -14.02 13.90 -5.40
C TYR A 256 -14.21 14.47 -3.99
N GLU A 257 -15.31 15.17 -3.79
CA GLU A 257 -15.89 15.28 -2.45
C GLU A 257 -16.48 13.89 -2.10
N PHE A 258 -16.12 13.39 -0.93
CA PHE A 258 -16.52 12.06 -0.48
C PHE A 258 -17.36 12.13 0.80
N ASN A 259 -18.60 11.67 0.72
CA ASN A 259 -19.48 11.55 1.86
C ASN A 259 -19.58 10.09 2.33
N PRO A 260 -18.83 9.66 3.37
CA PRO A 260 -18.82 8.27 3.80
C PRO A 260 -20.15 7.80 4.40
N ASP A 261 -20.97 8.69 4.95
CA ASP A 261 -22.27 8.32 5.52
C ASP A 261 -23.29 7.98 4.43
N LYS A 262 -23.23 8.66 3.30
CA LYS A 262 -24.05 8.36 2.12
C LYS A 262 -23.38 7.35 1.18
N GLY A 263 -22.06 7.18 1.27
CA GLY A 263 -21.27 6.46 0.27
C GLY A 263 -21.28 7.18 -1.08
N ALA A 264 -21.29 8.51 -1.07
CA ALA A 264 -21.42 9.31 -2.28
C ALA A 264 -20.11 10.02 -2.64
N LEU A 265 -19.79 10.03 -3.93
CA LEU A 265 -18.67 10.72 -4.53
C LEU A 265 -19.20 11.80 -5.50
N THR A 266 -18.73 13.04 -5.36
CA THR A 266 -19.06 14.15 -6.26
C THR A 266 -17.77 14.68 -6.88
N PRO A 267 -17.60 14.66 -8.22
CA PRO A 267 -16.36 15.10 -8.86
C PRO A 267 -16.17 16.62 -8.69
N LEU A 268 -14.94 17.02 -8.33
CA LEU A 268 -14.56 18.42 -8.11
C LEU A 268 -13.55 18.93 -9.14
N GLN A 269 -12.55 18.10 -9.50
CA GLN A 269 -11.44 18.52 -10.34
C GLN A 269 -10.90 17.32 -11.12
N ILE A 270 -10.35 17.59 -12.31
CA ILE A 270 -9.50 16.65 -13.06
C ILE A 270 -8.18 17.35 -13.35
N VAL A 271 -7.05 16.70 -13.03
CA VAL A 271 -5.71 17.20 -13.31
C VAL A 271 -4.89 16.13 -14.01
N THR A 272 -3.99 16.55 -14.92
CA THR A 272 -3.06 15.62 -15.58
C THR A 272 -1.95 15.18 -14.60
N THR A 273 -1.50 13.93 -14.74
CA THR A 273 -0.31 13.42 -14.04
C THR A 273 0.98 13.65 -14.83
N LEU A 274 0.90 14.24 -16.03
CA LEU A 274 2.02 14.42 -16.94
C LEU A 274 2.43 15.89 -17.05
N PRO A 275 3.73 16.19 -17.23
CA PRO A 275 4.16 17.51 -17.61
C PRO A 275 3.70 17.84 -19.04
N SER A 276 3.44 19.11 -19.31
CA SER A 276 3.01 19.59 -20.63
C SER A 276 4.01 19.30 -21.76
N SER A 277 5.27 19.04 -21.42
CA SER A 277 6.34 18.66 -22.35
C SER A 277 6.36 17.17 -22.71
N HIS A 278 5.59 16.32 -22.02
CA HIS A 278 5.59 14.89 -22.31
C HIS A 278 4.88 14.61 -23.64
N THR A 279 5.56 13.84 -24.47
CA THR A 279 5.02 13.31 -25.74
C THR A 279 5.26 11.80 -25.76
N GLY A 280 4.25 11.04 -26.07
CA GLY A 280 4.33 9.58 -26.09
C GLY A 280 3.21 8.91 -25.29
N THR A 281 3.24 7.59 -25.28
CA THR A 281 2.25 6.81 -24.54
C THR A 281 2.56 6.84 -23.04
N ASN A 282 1.51 6.95 -22.23
CA ASN A 282 1.59 6.82 -20.79
C ASN A 282 0.31 6.22 -20.25
N THR A 283 0.41 5.55 -19.11
CA THR A 283 -0.75 5.10 -18.33
C THR A 283 -0.52 5.39 -16.85
N GLY A 284 -1.55 5.90 -16.18
CA GLY A 284 -1.54 6.04 -14.71
C GLY A 284 -1.52 4.66 -14.02
N ALA A 285 -0.97 4.57 -12.81
CA ALA A 285 -0.96 3.28 -12.11
C ALA A 285 -1.36 3.40 -10.64
N GLU A 286 -0.43 3.74 -9.75
CA GLU A 286 -0.65 3.80 -8.30
C GLU A 286 -0.93 5.23 -7.85
N ILE A 287 -1.68 5.37 -6.77
CA ILE A 287 -1.99 6.65 -6.12
C ILE A 287 -1.93 6.50 -4.61
N VAL A 288 -1.27 7.42 -3.93
CA VAL A 288 -1.16 7.45 -2.46
C VAL A 288 -1.27 8.87 -1.96
N VAL A 289 -2.17 9.11 -1.02
CA VAL A 289 -2.20 10.34 -0.21
C VAL A 289 -1.23 10.18 0.96
N ALA A 290 -0.30 11.11 1.13
CA ALA A 290 0.62 11.10 2.27
C ALA A 290 -0.15 11.02 3.60
N PRO A 291 0.40 10.39 4.65
CA PRO A 291 -0.24 10.31 5.97
C PRO A 291 -0.64 11.69 6.56
N SER A 292 0.10 12.75 6.21
CA SER A 292 -0.23 14.13 6.59
C SER A 292 -1.47 14.68 5.89
N GLY A 293 -1.91 14.07 4.79
CA GLY A 293 -2.95 14.60 3.90
C GLY A 293 -2.50 15.79 3.04
N GLN A 294 -1.29 16.32 3.24
CA GLN A 294 -0.84 17.54 2.56
C GLN A 294 -0.36 17.29 1.13
N PHE A 295 0.01 16.06 0.81
CA PHE A 295 0.57 15.69 -0.50
C PHE A 295 -0.09 14.44 -1.04
N LEU A 296 -0.09 14.34 -2.37
CA LEU A 296 -0.56 13.19 -3.10
C LEU A 296 0.47 12.84 -4.18
N TYR A 297 0.67 11.54 -4.36
CA TYR A 297 1.59 10.96 -5.32
C TYR A 297 0.83 10.08 -6.31
N GLY A 298 1.22 10.14 -7.58
CA GLY A 298 0.66 9.27 -8.63
C GLY A 298 1.75 8.77 -9.57
N SER A 299 1.77 7.47 -9.91
CA SER A 299 2.80 6.93 -10.80
C SER A 299 2.37 6.90 -12.25
N ASN A 300 3.35 7.13 -13.14
CA ASN A 300 3.22 7.18 -14.60
C ASN A 300 4.07 6.08 -15.24
N ARG A 301 3.44 5.16 -15.96
CA ARG A 301 4.10 4.11 -16.75
C ARG A 301 4.22 4.58 -18.20
N GLY A 302 5.43 4.91 -18.62
CA GLY A 302 5.77 5.51 -19.91
C GLY A 302 6.59 6.80 -19.72
N HIS A 303 6.12 7.76 -18.93
CA HIS A 303 6.95 8.86 -18.42
C HIS A 303 7.89 8.42 -17.29
N ASP A 304 7.60 7.26 -16.68
CA ASP A 304 8.40 6.58 -15.66
C ASP A 304 8.76 7.50 -14.48
N SER A 305 7.72 8.13 -13.93
CA SER A 305 7.84 9.11 -12.86
C SER A 305 6.75 8.95 -11.80
N ILE A 306 6.99 9.62 -10.66
CA ILE A 306 5.97 9.94 -9.66
C ILE A 306 5.58 11.41 -9.86
N ALA A 307 4.32 11.67 -10.20
CA ALA A 307 3.72 13.00 -10.16
C ALA A 307 3.41 13.37 -8.70
N ILE A 308 3.73 14.60 -8.32
CA ILE A 308 3.63 15.10 -6.94
C ILE A 308 2.68 16.27 -6.91
N PHE A 309 1.70 16.22 -6.01
CA PHE A 309 0.70 17.27 -5.84
C PHE A 309 0.63 17.75 -4.40
N ALA A 310 0.45 19.07 -4.21
CA ALA A 310 -0.03 19.63 -2.97
C ALA A 310 -1.56 19.52 -2.92
N VAL A 311 -2.10 19.20 -1.75
CA VAL A 311 -3.54 19.08 -1.49
C VAL A 311 -4.00 20.30 -0.71
N ASP A 312 -4.94 21.06 -1.25
CA ASP A 312 -5.60 22.14 -0.51
C ASP A 312 -6.52 21.52 0.58
N GLN A 313 -6.22 21.83 1.83
CA GLN A 313 -6.87 21.20 2.97
C GLN A 313 -8.33 21.64 3.17
N SER A 314 -8.76 22.69 2.51
CA SER A 314 -10.13 23.23 2.61
C SER A 314 -11.03 22.77 1.47
N THR A 315 -10.46 22.55 0.29
CA THR A 315 -11.20 22.23 -0.95
C THR A 315 -10.90 20.86 -1.53
N GLY A 316 -9.81 20.20 -1.07
CA GLY A 316 -9.32 18.93 -1.63
C GLY A 316 -8.65 19.08 -2.99
N VAL A 317 -8.59 20.29 -3.56
CA VAL A 317 -8.04 20.55 -4.89
C VAL A 317 -6.54 20.29 -4.95
N LEU A 318 -6.11 19.67 -6.05
CA LEU A 318 -4.71 19.32 -6.29
C LEU A 318 -4.00 20.42 -7.10
N THR A 319 -2.79 20.76 -6.65
CA THR A 319 -1.86 21.62 -7.40
C THR A 319 -0.57 20.85 -7.65
N SER A 320 -0.17 20.69 -8.91
CA SER A 320 1.08 20.00 -9.26
C SER A 320 2.28 20.80 -8.72
N ILE A 321 3.20 20.09 -8.04
CA ILE A 321 4.46 20.65 -7.53
C ILE A 321 5.68 20.02 -8.19
N GLY A 322 5.49 19.07 -9.10
CA GLY A 322 6.54 18.51 -9.94
C GLY A 322 6.43 17.01 -10.15
N TRP A 323 7.49 16.47 -10.69
CA TRP A 323 7.67 15.07 -11.01
C TRP A 323 9.04 14.61 -10.54
N GLU A 324 9.15 13.37 -10.11
CA GLU A 324 10.43 12.71 -9.81
C GLU A 324 10.55 11.46 -10.67
N SER A 325 11.67 11.29 -11.37
CA SER A 325 11.95 10.07 -12.12
C SER A 325 12.09 8.89 -11.16
N THR A 326 11.45 7.75 -11.49
CA THR A 326 11.57 6.53 -10.68
C THR A 326 12.91 5.81 -10.87
N GLN A 327 13.80 6.34 -11.72
CA GLN A 327 15.10 5.76 -12.07
C GLN A 327 15.00 4.33 -12.60
N GLY A 328 13.87 4.01 -13.20
CA GLY A 328 13.57 2.73 -13.81
C GLY A 328 12.38 2.85 -14.74
N ARG A 329 11.88 1.73 -15.23
CA ARG A 329 10.79 1.69 -16.21
C ARG A 329 9.57 0.99 -15.63
N THR A 330 8.40 1.52 -15.98
CA THR A 330 7.09 0.96 -15.62
C THR A 330 6.90 0.88 -14.11
N PRO A 331 6.85 2.03 -13.39
CA PRO A 331 6.55 2.07 -11.96
C PRO A 331 5.07 1.70 -11.73
N ARG A 332 4.78 0.39 -11.81
CA ARG A 332 3.41 -0.14 -11.67
C ARG A 332 2.85 0.05 -10.28
N PHE A 333 3.71 0.01 -9.28
CA PHE A 333 3.38 0.20 -7.89
C PHE A 333 4.42 1.09 -7.21
N PHE A 334 3.99 1.88 -6.26
CA PHE A 334 4.84 2.47 -5.24
C PHE A 334 4.09 2.47 -3.90
N GLY A 335 4.83 2.46 -2.82
CA GLY A 335 4.26 2.57 -1.47
C GLY A 335 5.12 3.45 -0.58
N LEU A 336 4.49 4.07 0.40
CA LEU A 336 5.20 4.72 1.50
C LEU A 336 5.52 3.67 2.56
N ASP A 337 6.67 3.82 3.21
CA ASP A 337 6.97 3.07 4.42
C ASP A 337 5.99 3.45 5.55
N PRO A 338 5.87 2.68 6.63
CA PRO A 338 4.94 2.97 7.72
C PRO A 338 5.15 4.33 8.39
N SER A 339 6.36 4.89 8.32
CA SER A 339 6.67 6.23 8.83
C SER A 339 6.24 7.36 7.89
N GLY A 340 5.98 7.05 6.61
CA GLY A 340 5.73 8.01 5.55
C GLY A 340 6.97 8.82 5.13
N THR A 341 8.16 8.44 5.61
CA THR A 341 9.42 9.18 5.33
C THR A 341 10.13 8.70 4.07
N HIS A 342 9.81 7.49 3.60
CA HIS A 342 10.37 6.93 2.37
C HIS A 342 9.29 6.41 1.44
N LEU A 343 9.52 6.61 0.14
CA LEU A 343 8.72 6.07 -0.96
C LEU A 343 9.55 5.01 -1.70
N TYR A 344 8.94 3.86 -1.95
CA TYR A 344 9.53 2.71 -2.64
C TYR A 344 8.84 2.52 -3.98
N ALA A 345 9.53 2.79 -5.08
CA ALA A 345 9.00 2.64 -6.44
C ALA A 345 9.37 1.28 -7.04
N ALA A 346 8.37 0.45 -7.32
CA ALA A 346 8.53 -0.85 -7.97
C ALA A 346 8.50 -0.67 -9.49
N ASN A 347 9.68 -0.68 -10.10
CA ASN A 347 9.90 -0.52 -11.53
C ASN A 347 9.86 -1.89 -12.22
N GLN A 348 8.67 -2.32 -12.64
CA GLN A 348 8.40 -3.65 -13.16
C GLN A 348 9.37 -4.07 -14.27
N ASN A 349 9.62 -3.19 -15.27
CA ASN A 349 10.42 -3.50 -16.45
C ASN A 349 11.92 -3.13 -16.31
N SER A 350 12.36 -2.79 -15.11
CA SER A 350 13.77 -2.54 -14.78
C SER A 350 14.26 -3.40 -13.63
N ASP A 351 13.41 -4.30 -13.10
CA ASP A 351 13.77 -5.25 -12.04
C ASP A 351 14.34 -4.57 -10.79
N THR A 352 13.75 -3.43 -10.41
CA THR A 352 14.23 -2.64 -9.28
C THR A 352 13.11 -2.13 -8.41
N VAL A 353 13.39 -2.05 -7.11
CA VAL A 353 12.69 -1.17 -6.18
C VAL A 353 13.66 -0.05 -5.82
N VAL A 354 13.34 1.18 -6.23
CA VAL A 354 14.15 2.38 -5.96
C VAL A 354 13.56 3.14 -4.79
N ILE A 355 14.41 3.61 -3.88
CA ILE A 355 14.00 4.21 -2.62
C ILE A 355 14.24 5.72 -2.66
N PHE A 356 13.22 6.48 -2.27
CA PHE A 356 13.24 7.94 -2.21
C PHE A 356 12.95 8.41 -0.80
N ARG A 357 13.64 9.45 -0.37
CA ARG A 357 13.27 10.19 0.84
C ARG A 357 12.15 11.18 0.51
N VAL A 358 11.14 11.22 1.36
CA VAL A 358 10.02 12.16 1.26
C VAL A 358 10.32 13.38 2.13
N ASN A 359 10.36 14.56 1.53
CA ASN A 359 10.43 15.81 2.28
C ASN A 359 9.04 16.13 2.84
N GLN A 360 8.86 15.98 4.15
CA GLN A 360 7.57 16.12 4.83
C GLN A 360 6.98 17.55 4.77
N THR A 361 7.79 18.56 4.45
CA THR A 361 7.35 19.97 4.34
C THR A 361 6.95 20.35 2.93
N THR A 362 7.64 19.80 1.91
CA THR A 362 7.45 20.20 0.50
C THR A 362 6.83 19.10 -0.36
N GLY A 363 6.69 17.88 0.16
CA GLY A 363 6.22 16.69 -0.57
C GLY A 363 7.23 16.18 -1.61
N ARG A 364 8.34 16.86 -1.86
CA ARG A 364 9.31 16.47 -2.90
C ARG A 364 10.03 15.19 -2.52
N LEU A 365 10.33 14.41 -3.55
CA LEU A 365 11.08 13.16 -3.44
C LEU A 365 12.55 13.42 -3.77
N THR A 366 13.46 12.74 -3.07
CA THR A 366 14.90 12.76 -3.35
C THR A 366 15.40 11.32 -3.33
N PRO A 367 16.05 10.83 -4.39
CA PRO A 367 16.64 9.50 -4.40
C PRO A 367 17.62 9.31 -3.25
N THR A 368 17.54 8.18 -2.56
CA THR A 368 18.51 7.83 -1.49
C THR A 368 19.81 7.26 -2.04
N GLY A 369 19.82 6.83 -3.30
CA GLY A 369 20.87 6.03 -3.91
C GLY A 369 20.73 4.53 -3.63
N GLU A 370 19.80 4.12 -2.78
CA GLU A 370 19.52 2.71 -2.50
C GLU A 370 18.56 2.11 -3.52
N THR A 371 18.88 0.92 -3.99
CA THR A 371 18.07 0.16 -4.94
C THR A 371 18.10 -1.32 -4.57
N VAL A 372 16.93 -1.95 -4.50
CA VAL A 372 16.79 -3.39 -4.29
C VAL A 372 16.50 -4.05 -5.64
N LYS A 373 17.27 -5.09 -5.98
CA LYS A 373 17.05 -5.90 -7.18
C LYS A 373 15.95 -6.92 -6.92
N VAL A 374 14.87 -6.82 -7.69
CA VAL A 374 13.71 -7.73 -7.65
C VAL A 374 13.18 -7.85 -9.06
N ALA A 375 13.16 -9.06 -9.63
CA ALA A 375 12.65 -9.27 -10.97
C ALA A 375 11.15 -9.00 -11.05
N SER A 376 10.73 -8.16 -12.00
CA SER A 376 9.35 -7.78 -12.30
C SER A 376 8.48 -7.42 -11.07
N PRO A 377 8.93 -6.54 -10.16
CA PRO A 377 8.19 -6.20 -8.93
C PRO A 377 6.90 -5.45 -9.29
N CYS A 378 5.79 -5.79 -8.61
CA CYS A 378 4.49 -5.20 -8.92
C CYS A 378 3.66 -4.80 -7.68
N THR A 379 4.13 -5.12 -6.47
CA THR A 379 3.50 -4.73 -5.20
C THR A 379 4.50 -4.82 -4.05
N ILE A 380 4.36 -3.95 -3.06
CA ILE A 380 5.23 -3.90 -1.87
C ILE A 380 4.36 -3.65 -0.64
N VAL A 381 4.60 -4.41 0.44
CA VAL A 381 4.02 -4.12 1.76
C VAL A 381 5.07 -4.27 2.85
N PHE A 382 4.88 -3.56 3.96
CA PHE A 382 5.83 -3.50 5.08
C PHE A 382 5.22 -4.03 6.37
N ARG A 383 6.10 -4.56 7.21
CA ARG A 383 5.81 -4.94 8.58
C ARG A 383 6.97 -4.57 9.51
#